data_19188c19bbe5586fd9ca50a3273abb90
#
_entry.id   19188c19bbe5586fd9ca50a3273abb90
#
_cell.length_a   1.000
_cell.length_b   1.000
_cell.length_c   1.000
_cell.angle_alpha   90.00
_cell.angle_beta   90.00
_cell.angle_gamma   90.00
#
_symmetry.space_group_name_H-M   'P 1'
#
loop_
_entity.id
_entity.type
_entity.pdbx_description
1 polymer ?
#
loop_
_entity_poly.entity_id
_entity_poly.type
_entity_poly.pdbx_seq_one_letter_code
_entity_poly.pdbx_strand_id
1 'polypeptide(L)'
;AIARAQQILVNLGLEGAGPYRPGQLSGGQAQRVAIGRALITNPKVVFADEPTGALDQSTGAEVMGVLTYACQSTRASLILVTHDPSVAARLPHEIHMRDGLIDQQVSR
;
A
#
# COMPACT_ATOMS: atom_id res chain seq x y z
N ALA A 1 2.09 16.25 -14.42
CA ALA A 1 2.60 14.88 -14.34
C ALA A 1 3.89 14.79 -13.53
N ILE A 2 4.95 15.49 -13.88
CA ILE A 2 6.22 15.43 -13.13
C ILE A 2 6.04 15.97 -11.71
N ALA A 3 5.37 17.11 -11.56
CA ALA A 3 5.12 17.70 -10.24
C ALA A 3 4.29 16.77 -9.35
N ARG A 4 3.30 16.08 -9.93
CA ARG A 4 2.49 15.10 -9.19
C ARG A 4 3.33 13.90 -8.77
N ALA A 5 4.20 13.40 -9.65
CA ALA A 5 5.07 12.28 -9.32
C ALA A 5 6.02 12.65 -8.17
N GLN A 6 6.61 13.84 -8.21
CA GLN A 6 7.49 14.33 -7.16
C GLN A 6 6.73 14.48 -5.83
N GLN A 7 5.52 15.02 -5.86
CA GLN A 7 4.68 15.17 -4.67
C GLN A 7 4.37 13.82 -4.04
N ILE A 8 4.05 12.82 -4.85
CA ILE A 8 3.80 11.46 -4.37
C ILE A 8 5.06 10.88 -3.72
N LEU A 9 6.22 11.03 -4.35
CA LEU A 9 7.47 10.55 -3.79
C LEU A 9 7.80 11.21 -2.44
N VAL A 10 7.57 12.50 -2.31
CA VAL A 10 7.76 13.22 -1.05
C VAL A 10 6.83 12.66 0.02
N ASN A 11 5.54 12.51 -0.30
CA ASN A 11 4.55 12.00 0.64
C ASN A 11 4.85 10.56 1.10
N LEU A 12 5.54 9.78 0.26
CA LEU A 12 5.93 8.42 0.57
C LEU A 12 7.29 8.33 1.29
N GLY A 13 7.93 9.46 1.54
CA GLY A 13 9.26 9.49 2.16
C GLY A 13 10.38 9.02 1.24
N LEU A 14 10.17 9.12 -0.07
CA LEU A 14 11.12 8.68 -1.09
C LEU A 14 11.78 9.85 -1.83
N GLU A 15 11.78 11.02 -1.22
CA GLU A 15 12.43 12.19 -1.81
C GLU A 15 13.88 11.86 -2.14
N GLY A 16 14.28 12.12 -3.38
CA GLY A 16 15.60 11.80 -3.88
C GLY A 16 15.76 10.37 -4.38
N ALA A 17 14.75 9.49 -4.21
CA ALA A 17 14.83 8.11 -4.69
C ALA A 17 14.37 7.94 -6.15
N GLY A 18 13.73 8.95 -6.73
CA GLY A 18 13.15 8.87 -8.08
C GLY A 18 14.09 8.37 -9.18
N PRO A 19 15.37 8.78 -9.21
CA PRO A 19 16.30 8.33 -10.24
C PRO A 19 16.83 6.91 -10.05
N TYR A 20 16.59 6.28 -8.89
CA TYR A 20 17.10 4.95 -8.61
C TYR A 20 16.27 3.87 -9.31
N ARG A 21 16.96 2.82 -9.74
CA ARG A 21 16.30 1.63 -10.29
C ARG A 21 15.74 0.78 -9.12
N PRO A 22 14.66 0.01 -9.35
CA PRO A 22 14.07 -0.81 -8.28
C PRO A 22 15.07 -1.72 -7.55
N GLY A 23 16.06 -2.26 -8.27
CA GLY A 23 17.07 -3.14 -7.67
C GLY A 23 18.06 -2.44 -6.74
N GLN A 24 18.08 -1.11 -6.70
CA GLN A 24 18.93 -0.30 -5.84
C GLN A 24 18.23 0.13 -4.55
N LEU A 25 16.98 -0.29 -4.35
CA LEU A 25 16.15 0.10 -3.22
C LEU A 25 15.99 -1.06 -2.25
N SER A 26 15.79 -0.74 -0.96
CA SER A 26 15.37 -1.74 0.03
C SER A 26 13.97 -2.26 -0.33
N GLY A 27 13.55 -3.38 0.29
CA GLY A 27 12.21 -3.94 0.09
C GLY A 27 11.12 -2.93 0.40
N GLY A 28 11.23 -2.19 1.50
CA GLY A 28 10.27 -1.15 1.88
C GLY A 28 10.25 0.00 0.90
N GLN A 29 11.41 0.45 0.44
CA GLN A 29 11.50 1.51 -0.57
C GLN A 29 10.92 1.06 -1.91
N ALA A 30 11.18 -0.19 -2.33
CA ALA A 30 10.60 -0.75 -3.55
C ALA A 30 9.07 -0.77 -3.48
N GLN A 31 8.51 -1.14 -2.33
CA GLN A 31 7.05 -1.12 -2.13
C GLN A 31 6.49 0.30 -2.17
N ARG A 32 7.19 1.27 -1.59
CA ARG A 32 6.77 2.68 -1.64
C ARG A 32 6.79 3.22 -3.06
N VAL A 33 7.78 2.85 -3.87
CA VAL A 33 7.81 3.21 -5.29
C VAL A 33 6.63 2.58 -6.03
N ALA A 34 6.30 1.33 -5.76
CA ALA A 34 5.15 0.67 -6.35
C ALA A 34 3.83 1.38 -5.98
N ILE A 35 3.68 1.81 -4.72
CA ILE A 35 2.53 2.59 -4.27
C ILE A 35 2.46 3.92 -5.05
N GLY A 36 3.58 4.62 -5.19
CA GLY A 36 3.65 5.86 -5.95
C GLY A 36 3.22 5.67 -7.40
N ARG A 37 3.68 4.60 -8.04
CA ARG A 37 3.28 4.27 -9.42
C ARG A 37 1.78 4.01 -9.53
N ALA A 38 1.22 3.29 -8.57
CA ALA A 38 -0.21 3.01 -8.56
C ALA A 38 -1.04 4.29 -8.42
N LEU A 39 -0.57 5.25 -7.64
CA LEU A 39 -1.32 6.47 -7.31
C LEU A 39 -1.13 7.61 -8.33
N ILE A 40 -0.11 7.55 -9.17
CA ILE A 40 0.23 8.65 -10.08
C ILE A 40 -0.88 8.92 -11.09
N THR A 41 -1.67 7.91 -11.45
CA THR A 41 -2.81 8.02 -12.37
C THR A 41 -4.07 8.52 -11.68
N ASN A 42 -4.00 8.79 -10.38
CA ASN A 42 -5.13 9.23 -9.57
C ASN A 42 -6.31 8.23 -9.60
N PRO A 43 -6.09 6.95 -9.27
CA PRO A 43 -7.13 5.94 -9.35
C PRO A 43 -8.19 6.15 -8.28
N LYS A 44 -9.40 5.67 -8.51
CA LYS A 44 -10.47 5.64 -7.51
C LYS A 44 -10.37 4.44 -6.59
N VAL A 45 -9.77 3.35 -7.09
CA VAL A 45 -9.60 2.10 -6.35
C VAL A 45 -8.17 1.63 -6.52
N VAL A 46 -7.54 1.24 -5.43
CA VAL A 46 -6.20 0.64 -5.40
C VAL A 46 -6.34 -0.78 -4.86
N PHE A 47 -5.78 -1.74 -5.59
CA PHE A 47 -5.69 -3.13 -5.15
C PHE A 47 -4.28 -3.41 -4.66
N ALA A 48 -4.15 -3.95 -3.47
CA ALA A 48 -2.88 -4.37 -2.92
C ALA A 48 -2.96 -5.83 -2.49
N ASP A 49 -2.13 -6.66 -3.12
CA ASP A 49 -2.10 -8.10 -2.87
C ASP A 49 -0.82 -8.41 -2.08
N GLU A 50 -1.00 -8.79 -0.81
CA GLU A 50 0.09 -9.07 0.14
C GLU A 50 1.21 -8.02 0.10
N PRO A 51 0.88 -6.72 0.27
CA PRO A 51 1.86 -5.66 0.03
C PRO A 51 3.07 -5.67 0.96
N THR A 52 2.98 -6.38 2.07
CA THR A 52 4.05 -6.47 3.08
C THR A 52 4.57 -7.88 3.27
N GLY A 53 4.19 -8.83 2.42
CA GLY A 53 4.47 -10.25 2.62
C GLY A 53 5.96 -10.60 2.63
N ALA A 54 6.80 -9.85 1.91
CA ALA A 54 8.24 -10.08 1.84
C ALA A 54 9.04 -9.20 2.79
N LEU A 55 8.38 -8.41 3.65
CA LEU A 55 9.02 -7.44 4.53
C LEU A 55 9.01 -7.93 5.98
N ASP A 56 10.01 -7.49 6.75
CA ASP A 56 9.98 -7.67 8.19
C ASP A 56 8.81 -6.87 8.79
N GLN A 57 8.44 -7.20 10.03
CA GLN A 57 7.24 -6.67 10.65
C GLN A 57 7.28 -5.14 10.81
N SER A 58 8.42 -4.60 11.19
CA SER A 58 8.62 -3.16 11.37
C SER A 58 8.49 -2.41 10.04
N THR A 59 9.18 -2.87 9.01
CA THR A 59 9.13 -2.27 7.68
C THR A 59 7.74 -2.42 7.06
N GLY A 60 7.11 -3.57 7.27
CA GLY A 60 5.74 -3.82 6.80
C GLY A 60 4.75 -2.84 7.43
N ALA A 61 4.88 -2.56 8.71
CA ALA A 61 4.03 -1.59 9.40
C ALA A 61 4.19 -0.18 8.83
N GLU A 62 5.41 0.22 8.52
CA GLU A 62 5.69 1.51 7.90
C GLU A 62 5.05 1.60 6.50
N VAL A 63 5.19 0.57 5.69
CA VAL A 63 4.61 0.51 4.35
C VAL A 63 3.08 0.57 4.42
N MET A 64 2.47 -0.15 5.35
CA MET A 64 1.01 -0.10 5.53
C MET A 64 0.55 1.30 5.94
N GLY A 65 1.29 1.97 6.82
CA GLY A 65 0.98 3.35 7.21
C GLY A 65 1.03 4.30 6.01
N VAL A 66 2.06 4.16 5.18
CA VAL A 66 2.21 4.96 3.96
C VAL A 66 1.08 4.69 2.98
N LEU A 67 0.75 3.42 2.76
CA LEU A 67 -0.30 3.01 1.82
C LEU A 67 -1.67 3.55 2.24
N THR A 68 -2.04 3.38 3.50
CA THR A 68 -3.34 3.86 4.00
C THR A 68 -3.42 5.38 3.97
N TYR A 69 -2.37 6.07 4.38
CA TYR A 69 -2.31 7.52 4.33
C TYR A 69 -2.44 8.04 2.89
N ALA A 70 -1.69 7.45 1.96
CA ALA A 70 -1.71 7.85 0.57
C ALA A 70 -3.08 7.66 -0.07
N CYS A 71 -3.75 6.54 0.22
CA CYS A 71 -5.10 6.30 -0.28
C CYS A 71 -6.11 7.28 0.30
N GLN A 72 -6.02 7.59 1.59
CA GLN A 72 -6.87 8.60 2.22
C GLN A 72 -6.66 9.99 1.62
N SER A 73 -5.40 10.38 1.40
CA SER A 73 -5.04 11.69 0.87
C SER A 73 -5.54 11.90 -0.56
N THR A 74 -5.54 10.84 -1.36
CA THR A 74 -5.99 10.87 -2.76
C THR A 74 -7.46 10.50 -2.90
N ARG A 75 -8.14 10.16 -1.81
CA ARG A 75 -9.54 9.69 -1.78
C ARG A 75 -9.74 8.40 -2.58
N ALA A 76 -8.70 7.60 -2.69
CA ALA A 76 -8.80 6.28 -3.30
C ALA A 76 -9.33 5.27 -2.29
N SER A 77 -10.17 4.34 -2.75
CA SER A 77 -10.56 3.19 -1.94
C SER A 77 -9.46 2.14 -2.02
N LEU A 78 -9.14 1.53 -0.90
CA LEU A 78 -8.11 0.50 -0.82
C LEU A 78 -8.77 -0.87 -0.62
N ILE A 79 -8.48 -1.80 -1.53
CA ILE A 79 -8.82 -3.21 -1.38
C ILE A 79 -7.53 -3.97 -1.17
N LEU A 80 -7.38 -4.54 0.02
CA LEU A 80 -6.17 -5.21 0.45
C LEU A 80 -6.43 -6.71 0.62
N VAL A 81 -5.58 -7.52 0.02
CA VAL A 81 -5.61 -8.98 0.19
C VAL A 81 -4.42 -9.38 1.03
N THR A 82 -4.67 -10.10 2.12
CA THR A 82 -3.62 -10.55 3.02
C THR A 82 -4.02 -11.81 3.78
N HIS A 83 -3.03 -12.61 4.16
CA HIS A 83 -3.19 -13.72 5.10
C HIS A 83 -2.83 -13.31 6.54
N ASP A 84 -2.28 -12.11 6.73
CA ASP A 84 -1.81 -11.64 8.02
C ASP A 84 -2.92 -10.91 8.77
N PRO A 85 -3.41 -11.48 9.90
CA PRO A 85 -4.48 -10.83 10.67
C PRO A 85 -4.09 -9.45 11.21
N SER A 86 -2.82 -9.21 11.49
CA SER A 86 -2.36 -7.92 12.00
C SER A 86 -2.44 -6.83 10.93
N VAL A 87 -2.23 -7.20 9.67
CA VAL A 87 -2.37 -6.30 8.54
C VAL A 87 -3.86 -6.02 8.28
N ALA A 88 -4.68 -7.06 8.25
CA ALA A 88 -6.12 -6.92 8.05
C ALA A 88 -6.77 -6.04 9.12
N ALA A 89 -6.32 -6.15 10.37
CA ALA A 89 -6.86 -5.39 11.49
C ALA A 89 -6.62 -3.88 11.38
N ARG A 90 -5.74 -3.43 10.49
CA ARG A 90 -5.49 -2.00 10.26
C ARG A 90 -6.59 -1.30 9.48
N LEU A 91 -7.46 -2.05 8.83
CA LEU A 91 -8.54 -1.50 8.00
C LEU A 91 -9.90 -1.64 8.71
N PRO A 92 -10.84 -0.72 8.42
CA PRO A 92 -12.13 -0.71 9.12
C PRO A 92 -13.06 -1.85 8.73
N HIS A 93 -12.88 -2.44 7.54
CA HIS A 93 -13.72 -3.53 7.05
C HIS A 93 -12.85 -4.71 6.69
N GLU A 94 -13.30 -5.90 7.07
CA GLU A 94 -12.58 -7.13 6.81
C GLU A 94 -13.55 -8.19 6.32
N ILE A 95 -13.17 -8.87 5.22
CA ILE A 95 -13.96 -9.96 4.64
C ILE A 95 -13.08 -11.20 4.66
N HIS A 96 -13.54 -12.23 5.34
CA HIS A 96 -12.87 -13.53 5.36
C HIS A 96 -13.43 -14.40 4.25
N MET A 97 -12.55 -14.97 3.45
CA MET A 97 -12.94 -15.85 2.34
C MET A 97 -12.39 -17.24 2.57
N ARG A 98 -13.19 -18.24 2.23
CA ARG A 98 -12.80 -19.65 2.25
C ARG A 98 -13.41 -20.32 1.02
N ASP A 99 -12.55 -21.02 0.26
CA ASP A 99 -12.98 -21.77 -0.93
C ASP A 99 -13.80 -20.91 -1.92
N GLY A 100 -13.41 -19.65 -2.08
CA GLY A 100 -14.07 -18.72 -2.99
C GLY A 100 -15.36 -18.13 -2.46
N LEU A 101 -15.75 -18.43 -1.22
CA LEU A 101 -16.98 -17.93 -0.61
C LEU A 101 -16.67 -17.02 0.58
N ILE A 102 -17.57 -16.07 0.83
CA ILE A 102 -17.47 -15.21 2.00
C ILE A 102 -17.91 -16.01 3.23
N ASP A 103 -17.00 -16.13 4.20
CA ASP A 103 -17.21 -16.87 5.44
C ASP A 103 -17.65 -15.95 6.57
N GLN A 104 -17.03 -14.77 6.67
CA GLN A 104 -17.29 -13.81 7.75
C GLN A 104 -17.02 -12.40 7.29
N GLN A 105 -17.74 -11.44 7.84
CA GLN A 105 -17.50 -10.00 7.63
C GLN A 105 -17.37 -9.31 8.98
N VAL A 106 -16.39 -8.41 9.08
CA VAL A 106 -16.12 -7.61 10.28
C VAL A 106 -16.12 -6.14 9.89
N SER A 107 -16.85 -5.31 10.62
CA SER A 107 -16.81 -3.84 10.48
C SER A 107 -16.38 -3.23 11.82
N ARG A 108 -15.37 -2.37 11.78
CA ARG A 108 -14.79 -1.75 12.97
C ARG A 108 -15.17 -0.31 13.13
#